data_9b823f7798a145b70c5ea35203ab03f2
#
_entry.id   9b823f7798a145b70c5ea35203ab03f2
#
_cell.length_a   1.000
_cell.length_b   1.000
_cell.length_c   1.000
_cell.angle_alpha   90.00
_cell.angle_beta   90.00
_cell.angle_gamma   90.00
#
_symmetry.space_group_name_H-M   'P 1'
#
loop_
_entity.id
_entity.type
_entity.pdbx_description
1 polymer ?
#
loop_
_entity_poly.entity_id
_entity_poly.type
_entity_poly.pdbx_seq_one_letter_code
_entity_poly.pdbx_strand_id
1 'polypeptide(L)'
;MSIHVVSQGETIADIAAEYGVSPNRLSFDNQLSEQDHLVAGQALLVLQPDVIHETARGETIPSIAARYGVHPLQIVRNNPFLTSQPFLRQGQYLVILYRGQSDRPLTADGYAYPFINKRLLGETLPYLGYLSIFSYGFTESGELIPIDDEPLLEAARVYGTKSVFVLTPFSEAGTFNSNLVTVAAQNMEVQENLIDNIQRTVQSKGYSEVDVDFEYIRAEDRLAHVEFVRRLTQRMNAIGITVSVALAPKVSADQPGLLYEGVDYRLLGEAANSVLLMTYEWGYTYNHSGCR
;
A
#
# COMPACT_ATOMS: atom_id res chain seq x y z
N MET A 1 -13.45 12.31 -15.28
CA MET A 1 -12.39 12.78 -14.37
C MET A 1 -11.53 13.76 -15.12
N SER A 2 -11.32 14.95 -14.58
CA SER A 2 -10.49 16.01 -15.18
C SER A 2 -9.53 16.56 -14.11
N ILE A 3 -8.41 17.11 -14.55
CA ILE A 3 -7.52 17.91 -13.71
C ILE A 3 -7.72 19.35 -14.11
N HIS A 4 -8.09 20.21 -13.17
CA HIS A 4 -8.16 21.65 -13.34
C HIS A 4 -6.90 22.28 -12.74
N VAL A 5 -6.27 23.19 -13.48
CA VAL A 5 -5.13 23.96 -12.96
C VAL A 5 -5.63 25.36 -12.62
N VAL A 6 -5.56 25.70 -11.35
CA VAL A 6 -6.11 26.96 -10.82
C VAL A 6 -5.42 28.16 -11.46
N SER A 7 -6.22 29.08 -11.96
CA SER A 7 -5.76 30.38 -12.47
C SER A 7 -5.75 31.43 -11.37
N GLN A 8 -5.09 32.55 -11.60
CA GLN A 8 -5.02 33.63 -10.62
C GLN A 8 -6.42 34.21 -10.31
N GLY A 9 -6.79 34.18 -9.03
CA GLY A 9 -8.07 34.73 -8.54
C GLY A 9 -9.26 33.79 -8.65
N GLU A 10 -9.11 32.58 -9.17
CA GLU A 10 -10.19 31.59 -9.18
C GLU A 10 -10.50 31.08 -7.76
N THR A 11 -11.77 30.84 -7.52
CA THR A 11 -12.27 30.25 -6.27
C THR A 11 -12.82 28.83 -6.49
N ILE A 12 -12.95 28.07 -5.40
CA ILE A 12 -13.61 26.76 -5.45
C ILE A 12 -15.02 26.86 -6.05
N ALA A 13 -15.75 27.96 -5.78
CA ALA A 13 -17.09 28.15 -6.29
C ALA A 13 -17.09 28.37 -7.83
N ASP A 14 -16.13 29.13 -8.35
CA ASP A 14 -16.00 29.38 -9.79
C ASP A 14 -15.70 28.08 -10.54
N ILE A 15 -14.72 27.33 -10.05
CA ILE A 15 -14.31 26.05 -10.64
C ILE A 15 -15.46 25.01 -10.53
N ALA A 16 -16.12 24.94 -9.40
CA ALA A 16 -17.25 24.02 -9.22
C ALA A 16 -18.40 24.34 -10.19
N ALA A 17 -18.68 25.63 -10.41
CA ALA A 17 -19.69 26.08 -11.37
C ALA A 17 -19.32 25.74 -12.83
N GLU A 18 -18.06 25.92 -13.20
CA GLU A 18 -17.55 25.56 -14.54
C GLU A 18 -17.80 24.08 -14.87
N TYR A 19 -17.51 23.20 -13.92
CA TYR A 19 -17.64 21.76 -14.13
C TYR A 19 -19.01 21.18 -13.74
N GLY A 20 -19.91 21.99 -13.19
CA GLY A 20 -21.25 21.56 -12.77
C GLY A 20 -21.20 20.59 -11.57
N VAL A 21 -20.26 20.76 -10.67
CA VAL A 21 -20.10 19.98 -9.43
C VAL A 21 -20.38 20.85 -8.20
N SER A 22 -20.63 20.23 -7.05
CA SER A 22 -20.80 20.97 -5.81
C SER A 22 -19.45 21.49 -5.29
N PRO A 23 -19.36 22.76 -4.82
CA PRO A 23 -18.14 23.28 -4.17
C PRO A 23 -17.66 22.43 -3.00
N ASN A 24 -18.57 21.96 -2.14
CA ASN A 24 -18.26 21.09 -1.01
C ASN A 24 -17.65 19.74 -1.48
N ARG A 25 -18.17 19.20 -2.59
CA ARG A 25 -17.65 17.98 -3.16
C ARG A 25 -16.25 18.18 -3.74
N LEU A 26 -16.05 19.27 -4.47
CA LEU A 26 -14.74 19.61 -5.04
C LEU A 26 -13.70 19.80 -3.93
N SER A 27 -14.06 20.51 -2.84
CA SER A 27 -13.17 20.68 -1.67
C SER A 27 -12.86 19.32 -1.03
N PHE A 28 -13.87 18.50 -0.81
CA PHE A 28 -13.71 17.18 -0.19
C PHE A 28 -12.78 16.27 -1.02
N ASP A 29 -13.00 16.18 -2.34
CA ASP A 29 -12.21 15.33 -3.23
C ASP A 29 -10.73 15.77 -3.31
N ASN A 30 -10.44 17.03 -2.98
CA ASN A 30 -9.11 17.61 -2.97
C ASN A 30 -8.56 17.86 -1.54
N GLN A 31 -9.24 17.37 -0.51
CA GLN A 31 -8.84 17.52 0.90
C GLN A 31 -8.63 18.99 1.33
N LEU A 32 -9.44 19.90 0.75
CA LEU A 32 -9.39 21.31 1.07
C LEU A 32 -10.34 21.64 2.23
N SER A 33 -9.87 22.41 3.19
CA SER A 33 -10.69 22.99 4.26
C SER A 33 -11.31 24.32 3.82
N GLU A 34 -12.30 24.82 4.56
CA GLU A 34 -12.91 26.14 4.31
C GLU A 34 -11.93 27.30 4.44
N GLN A 35 -10.80 27.08 5.11
CA GLN A 35 -9.75 28.09 5.35
C GLN A 35 -8.65 28.06 4.29
N ASP A 36 -8.62 27.04 3.43
CA ASP A 36 -7.58 26.90 2.41
C ASP A 36 -7.82 27.87 1.25
N HIS A 37 -6.79 28.61 0.90
CA HIS A 37 -6.78 29.45 -0.27
C HIS A 37 -6.17 28.72 -1.46
N LEU A 38 -6.85 28.77 -2.61
CA LEU A 38 -6.29 28.22 -3.83
C LEU A 38 -5.09 29.05 -4.29
N VAL A 39 -4.07 28.35 -4.78
CA VAL A 39 -2.87 28.97 -5.34
C VAL A 39 -2.85 28.78 -6.85
N ALA A 40 -2.55 29.84 -7.60
CA ALA A 40 -2.39 29.74 -9.05
C ALA A 40 -1.34 28.68 -9.41
N GLY A 41 -1.70 27.78 -10.33
CA GLY A 41 -0.89 26.61 -10.68
C GLY A 41 -1.20 25.35 -9.85
N GLN A 42 -2.02 25.45 -8.81
CA GLN A 42 -2.48 24.27 -8.05
C GLN A 42 -3.35 23.39 -8.94
N ALA A 43 -3.09 22.08 -8.93
CA ALA A 43 -3.91 21.10 -9.64
C ALA A 43 -5.03 20.58 -8.74
N LEU A 44 -6.27 20.61 -9.23
CA LEU A 44 -7.43 20.07 -8.55
C LEU A 44 -8.02 18.91 -9.34
N LEU A 45 -8.34 17.84 -8.65
CA LEU A 45 -9.09 16.71 -9.18
C LEU A 45 -10.58 17.08 -9.27
N VAL A 46 -11.17 16.99 -10.47
CA VAL A 46 -12.59 17.23 -10.69
C VAL A 46 -13.28 15.93 -11.07
N LEU A 47 -14.10 15.41 -10.18
CA LEU A 47 -14.89 14.19 -10.37
C LEU A 47 -16.33 14.58 -10.73
N GLN A 48 -16.76 14.25 -11.96
CA GLN A 48 -18.12 14.50 -12.42
C GLN A 48 -18.94 13.22 -12.29
N PRO A 49 -19.97 13.16 -11.42
CA PRO A 49 -20.89 12.03 -11.36
C PRO A 49 -21.59 11.80 -12.71
N ASP A 50 -21.69 10.54 -13.11
CA ASP A 50 -22.44 10.12 -14.30
C ASP A 50 -23.73 9.39 -13.91
N VAL A 51 -23.64 8.52 -12.92
CA VAL A 51 -24.78 7.80 -12.37
C VAL A 51 -24.86 8.05 -10.86
N ILE A 52 -26.01 8.59 -10.44
CA ILE A 52 -26.33 8.84 -9.03
C ILE A 52 -27.56 8.01 -8.68
N HIS A 53 -27.57 7.40 -7.49
CA HIS A 53 -28.69 6.63 -6.95
C HIS A 53 -29.22 7.30 -5.68
N GLU A 54 -30.51 7.52 -5.60
CA GLU A 54 -31.19 7.91 -4.37
C GLU A 54 -31.67 6.65 -3.62
N THR A 55 -31.19 6.48 -2.40
CA THR A 55 -31.45 5.26 -1.62
C THR A 55 -32.89 5.15 -1.17
N ALA A 56 -33.52 4.00 -1.40
CA ALA A 56 -34.83 3.66 -0.90
C ALA A 56 -34.74 2.95 0.48
N ARG A 57 -35.86 2.85 1.14
CA ARG A 57 -35.96 2.15 2.43
C ARG A 57 -35.61 0.67 2.29
N GLY A 58 -34.65 0.19 3.08
CA GLY A 58 -34.24 -1.22 3.13
C GLY A 58 -33.22 -1.61 2.08
N GLU A 59 -32.78 -0.69 1.22
CA GLU A 59 -31.66 -0.97 0.32
C GLU A 59 -30.34 -1.08 1.08
N THR A 60 -29.44 -1.89 0.53
CA THR A 60 -28.09 -2.12 1.05
C THR A 60 -27.06 -1.89 -0.06
N ILE A 61 -25.81 -1.62 0.30
CA ILE A 61 -24.72 -1.46 -0.69
C ILE A 61 -24.68 -2.65 -1.66
N PRO A 62 -24.73 -3.94 -1.20
CA PRO A 62 -24.78 -5.08 -2.11
C PRO A 62 -25.98 -5.10 -3.04
N SER A 63 -27.20 -4.74 -2.56
CA SER A 63 -28.40 -4.72 -3.42
C SER A 63 -28.33 -3.62 -4.48
N ILE A 64 -27.79 -2.45 -4.14
CA ILE A 64 -27.57 -1.35 -5.09
C ILE A 64 -26.49 -1.73 -6.09
N ALA A 65 -25.39 -2.31 -5.62
CA ALA A 65 -24.29 -2.76 -6.49
C ALA A 65 -24.79 -3.78 -7.54
N ALA A 66 -25.59 -4.77 -7.11
CA ALA A 66 -26.19 -5.74 -8.00
C ALA A 66 -27.11 -5.09 -9.05
N ARG A 67 -27.92 -4.09 -8.65
CA ARG A 67 -28.81 -3.33 -9.56
C ARG A 67 -28.05 -2.66 -10.70
N TYR A 68 -26.88 -2.08 -10.41
CA TYR A 68 -26.09 -1.34 -11.39
C TYR A 68 -24.95 -2.17 -12.02
N GLY A 69 -24.81 -3.44 -11.65
CA GLY A 69 -23.76 -4.33 -12.17
C GLY A 69 -22.35 -3.90 -11.79
N VAL A 70 -22.19 -3.27 -10.63
CA VAL A 70 -20.90 -2.79 -10.12
C VAL A 70 -20.48 -3.57 -8.86
N HIS A 71 -19.21 -3.55 -8.52
CA HIS A 71 -18.73 -4.15 -7.28
C HIS A 71 -19.12 -3.28 -6.06
N PRO A 72 -19.58 -3.85 -4.92
CA PRO A 72 -19.95 -3.10 -3.72
C PRO A 72 -18.90 -2.10 -3.26
N LEU A 73 -17.61 -2.47 -3.29
CA LEU A 73 -16.51 -1.58 -2.95
C LEU A 73 -16.38 -0.37 -3.88
N GLN A 74 -16.84 -0.45 -5.12
CA GLN A 74 -16.86 0.70 -6.00
C GLN A 74 -17.80 1.79 -5.48
N ILE A 75 -18.97 1.39 -4.96
CA ILE A 75 -19.90 2.34 -4.32
C ILE A 75 -19.25 2.96 -3.08
N VAL A 76 -18.56 2.17 -2.26
CA VAL A 76 -17.85 2.68 -1.08
C VAL A 76 -16.75 3.67 -1.49
N ARG A 77 -15.93 3.33 -2.49
CA ARG A 77 -14.86 4.21 -3.02
C ARG A 77 -15.41 5.53 -3.57
N ASN A 78 -16.54 5.47 -4.26
CA ASN A 78 -17.17 6.66 -4.83
C ASN A 78 -17.86 7.52 -3.77
N ASN A 79 -18.11 6.97 -2.57
CA ASN A 79 -18.80 7.63 -1.46
C ASN A 79 -18.05 7.38 -0.14
N PRO A 80 -16.87 7.99 0.08
CA PRO A 80 -15.98 7.69 1.21
C PRO A 80 -16.65 7.83 2.60
N PHE A 81 -17.68 8.67 2.73
CA PHE A 81 -18.44 8.81 3.97
C PHE A 81 -19.09 7.49 4.44
N LEU A 82 -19.27 6.51 3.55
CA LEU A 82 -19.83 5.19 3.89
C LEU A 82 -18.90 4.37 4.79
N THR A 83 -17.61 4.65 4.83
CA THR A 83 -16.67 3.96 5.73
C THR A 83 -16.91 4.27 7.20
N SER A 84 -17.49 5.45 7.48
CA SER A 84 -17.86 5.88 8.83
C SER A 84 -19.37 5.74 9.13
N GLN A 85 -20.16 5.33 8.14
CA GLN A 85 -21.61 5.21 8.24
C GLN A 85 -22.06 3.76 8.00
N PRO A 86 -22.40 2.99 9.06
CA PRO A 86 -22.70 1.56 8.93
C PRO A 86 -24.01 1.24 8.20
N PHE A 87 -24.93 2.21 8.09
CA PHE A 87 -26.25 2.02 7.48
C PHE A 87 -26.58 3.13 6.49
N LEU A 88 -27.19 2.76 5.35
CA LEU A 88 -27.74 3.71 4.41
C LEU A 88 -28.99 4.38 4.98
N ARG A 89 -29.15 5.68 4.72
CA ARG A 89 -30.34 6.44 5.06
C ARG A 89 -31.23 6.58 3.84
N GLN A 90 -32.55 6.43 4.00
CA GLN A 90 -33.49 6.69 2.92
C GLN A 90 -33.33 8.14 2.40
N GLY A 91 -33.35 8.31 1.07
CA GLY A 91 -33.17 9.60 0.41
C GLY A 91 -31.72 10.08 0.32
N GLN A 92 -30.76 9.22 0.68
CA GLN A 92 -29.34 9.55 0.56
C GLN A 92 -28.87 9.36 -0.89
N TYR A 93 -28.12 10.32 -1.42
CA TYR A 93 -27.55 10.23 -2.76
C TYR A 93 -26.19 9.55 -2.73
N LEU A 94 -26.05 8.52 -3.57
CA LEU A 94 -24.80 7.76 -3.77
C LEU A 94 -24.34 7.92 -5.22
N VAL A 95 -23.06 8.26 -5.40
CA VAL A 95 -22.43 8.22 -6.71
C VAL A 95 -22.08 6.76 -7.04
N ILE A 96 -22.67 6.24 -8.10
CA ILE A 96 -22.43 4.89 -8.60
C ILE A 96 -21.29 4.87 -9.61
N LEU A 97 -21.33 5.82 -10.56
CA LEU A 97 -20.30 5.95 -11.61
C LEU A 97 -19.92 7.43 -11.78
N TYR A 98 -18.64 7.65 -12.08
CA TYR A 98 -18.14 8.93 -12.56
C TYR A 98 -17.92 8.91 -14.08
N ARG A 99 -17.97 10.08 -14.71
CA ARG A 99 -17.65 10.23 -16.13
C ARG A 99 -16.20 9.89 -16.40
N GLY A 100 -15.97 9.18 -17.50
CA GLY A 100 -14.67 8.70 -17.93
C GLY A 100 -14.43 7.25 -17.51
N GLN A 101 -13.78 6.51 -18.39
CA GLN A 101 -13.36 5.14 -18.12
C GLN A 101 -11.93 5.13 -17.59
N SER A 102 -11.64 4.22 -16.68
CA SER A 102 -10.26 3.90 -16.33
C SER A 102 -9.69 3.01 -17.43
N ASP A 103 -8.66 3.48 -18.10
CA ASP A 103 -8.02 2.73 -19.19
C ASP A 103 -7.17 1.55 -18.68
N ARG A 104 -6.83 1.56 -17.38
CA ARG A 104 -6.02 0.50 -16.75
C ARG A 104 -6.43 0.27 -15.30
N PRO A 105 -6.47 -1.00 -14.87
CA PRO A 105 -6.59 -1.30 -13.44
C PRO A 105 -5.32 -0.83 -12.71
N LEU A 106 -5.49 -0.14 -11.60
CA LEU A 106 -4.42 0.23 -10.67
C LEU A 106 -4.64 -0.56 -9.37
N THR A 107 -3.60 -1.24 -8.92
CA THR A 107 -3.57 -1.86 -7.60
C THR A 107 -2.70 -1.02 -6.70
N ALA A 108 -3.24 -0.58 -5.57
CA ALA A 108 -2.49 0.13 -4.54
C ALA A 108 -2.10 -0.84 -3.44
N ASP A 109 -0.89 -0.68 -2.91
CA ASP A 109 -0.41 -1.33 -1.70
C ASP A 109 -0.19 -0.26 -0.62
N GLY A 110 -0.49 -0.62 0.64
CA GLY A 110 -0.30 0.25 1.78
C GLY A 110 0.43 -0.48 2.91
N TYR A 111 1.52 0.11 3.40
CA TYR A 111 2.21 -0.39 4.59
C TYR A 111 1.53 0.12 5.85
N ALA A 112 1.35 -0.76 6.83
CA ALA A 112 0.77 -0.40 8.11
C ALA A 112 1.47 -1.12 9.28
N TYR A 113 1.71 -0.37 10.35
CA TYR A 113 2.11 -0.96 11.63
C TYR A 113 0.90 -1.59 12.36
N PRO A 114 1.10 -2.63 13.18
CA PRO A 114 0.02 -3.23 13.98
C PRO A 114 -0.75 -2.24 14.87
N PHE A 115 -0.12 -1.15 15.28
CA PHE A 115 -0.71 -0.10 16.11
C PHE A 115 -1.37 1.05 15.33
N ILE A 116 -1.58 0.88 14.01
CA ILE A 116 -2.27 1.88 13.17
C ILE A 116 -3.63 2.25 13.76
N ASN A 117 -4.02 3.50 13.59
CA ASN A 117 -5.36 3.94 13.96
C ASN A 117 -6.42 3.15 13.18
N LYS A 118 -7.31 2.43 13.87
CA LYS A 118 -8.32 1.54 13.26
C LYS A 118 -9.29 2.27 12.34
N ARG A 119 -9.61 3.54 12.64
CA ARG A 119 -10.47 4.36 11.78
C ARG A 119 -9.75 4.64 10.45
N LEU A 120 -8.49 5.10 10.51
CA LEU A 120 -7.68 5.35 9.32
C LEU A 120 -7.53 4.08 8.48
N LEU A 121 -7.27 2.94 9.10
CA LEU A 121 -7.20 1.65 8.42
C LEU A 121 -8.51 1.35 7.67
N GLY A 122 -9.66 1.48 8.35
CA GLY A 122 -10.98 1.23 7.75
C GLY A 122 -11.34 2.20 6.62
N GLU A 123 -10.90 3.46 6.71
CA GLU A 123 -11.08 4.46 5.65
C GLU A 123 -10.18 4.19 4.43
N THR A 124 -9.03 3.53 4.61
CA THR A 124 -8.03 3.28 3.56
C THR A 124 -8.22 1.94 2.86
N LEU A 125 -8.56 0.88 3.60
CA LEU A 125 -8.69 -0.49 3.07
C LEU A 125 -9.56 -0.62 1.80
N PRO A 126 -10.68 0.11 1.62
CA PRO A 126 -11.47 0.05 0.40
C PRO A 126 -10.69 0.37 -0.88
N TYR A 127 -9.58 1.09 -0.77
CA TYR A 127 -8.75 1.53 -1.91
C TYR A 127 -7.54 0.64 -2.14
N LEU A 128 -7.21 -0.26 -1.21
CA LEU A 128 -6.04 -1.13 -1.29
C LEU A 128 -6.36 -2.47 -1.93
N GLY A 129 -5.46 -2.94 -2.80
CA GLY A 129 -5.39 -4.32 -3.23
C GLY A 129 -4.55 -5.17 -2.29
N TYR A 130 -3.52 -4.56 -1.69
CA TYR A 130 -2.62 -5.18 -0.73
C TYR A 130 -2.45 -4.33 0.52
N LEU A 131 -2.28 -5.00 1.66
CA LEU A 131 -1.93 -4.42 2.95
C LEU A 131 -0.66 -5.09 3.45
N SER A 132 0.46 -4.38 3.37
CA SER A 132 1.77 -4.83 3.85
C SER A 132 1.88 -4.55 5.36
N ILE A 133 1.88 -5.64 6.17
CA ILE A 133 1.89 -5.54 7.63
C ILE A 133 3.33 -5.49 8.12
N PHE A 134 3.76 -4.34 8.58
CA PHE A 134 5.13 -4.04 8.96
C PHE A 134 5.36 -4.25 10.45
N SER A 135 6.26 -5.13 10.91
CA SER A 135 6.96 -6.16 10.19
C SER A 135 7.38 -7.27 11.15
N TYR A 136 7.59 -8.45 10.65
CA TYR A 136 8.22 -9.52 11.38
C TYR A 136 9.74 -9.37 11.36
N GLY A 137 10.35 -9.35 12.52
CA GLY A 137 11.78 -9.54 12.69
C GLY A 137 12.16 -11.01 12.82
N PHE A 138 13.44 -11.30 12.97
CA PHE A 138 13.93 -12.66 13.25
C PHE A 138 15.21 -12.66 14.09
N THR A 139 15.48 -13.80 14.70
CA THR A 139 16.67 -14.02 15.54
C THR A 139 17.81 -14.61 14.73
N GLU A 140 19.01 -14.66 15.33
CA GLU A 140 20.19 -15.33 14.74
C GLU A 140 19.99 -16.83 14.53
N SER A 141 18.99 -17.46 15.14
CA SER A 141 18.61 -18.86 14.90
C SER A 141 17.54 -19.03 13.82
N GLY A 142 17.02 -17.95 13.24
CA GLY A 142 15.96 -17.99 12.23
C GLY A 142 14.54 -18.10 12.80
N GLU A 143 14.35 -17.90 14.12
CA GLU A 143 13.03 -17.81 14.72
C GLU A 143 12.41 -16.44 14.44
N LEU A 144 11.10 -16.41 14.09
CA LEU A 144 10.39 -15.15 13.88
C LEU A 144 10.08 -14.45 15.19
N ILE A 145 10.22 -13.13 15.20
CA ILE A 145 9.76 -12.26 16.28
C ILE A 145 8.31 -11.89 15.96
N PRO A 146 7.33 -12.38 16.73
CA PRO A 146 5.91 -12.21 16.41
C PRO A 146 5.44 -10.77 16.62
N ILE A 147 4.41 -10.39 15.86
CA ILE A 147 3.71 -9.10 15.97
C ILE A 147 2.20 -9.34 16.18
N ASP A 148 1.49 -8.35 16.68
CA ASP A 148 0.03 -8.37 16.84
C ASP A 148 -0.66 -7.96 15.54
N ASP A 149 -0.65 -8.83 14.55
CA ASP A 149 -1.16 -8.58 13.21
C ASP A 149 -2.63 -9.02 12.99
N GLU A 150 -3.19 -9.83 13.89
CA GLU A 150 -4.55 -10.39 13.71
C GLU A 150 -5.63 -9.32 13.47
N PRO A 151 -5.63 -8.16 14.16
CA PRO A 151 -6.61 -7.10 13.88
C PRO A 151 -6.53 -6.55 12.45
N LEU A 152 -5.32 -6.49 11.87
CA LEU A 152 -5.09 -6.02 10.50
C LEU A 152 -5.51 -7.08 9.48
N LEU A 153 -5.19 -8.33 9.74
CA LEU A 153 -5.60 -9.47 8.91
C LEU A 153 -7.12 -9.59 8.84
N GLU A 154 -7.81 -9.47 9.98
CA GLU A 154 -9.27 -9.50 10.03
C GLU A 154 -9.87 -8.32 9.25
N ALA A 155 -9.37 -7.12 9.46
CA ALA A 155 -9.83 -5.94 8.74
C ALA A 155 -9.62 -6.09 7.22
N ALA A 156 -8.46 -6.56 6.79
CA ALA A 156 -8.16 -6.79 5.37
C ALA A 156 -9.13 -7.81 4.74
N ARG A 157 -9.44 -8.92 5.43
CA ARG A 157 -10.41 -9.93 4.97
C ARG A 157 -11.81 -9.34 4.72
N VAL A 158 -12.27 -8.42 5.57
CA VAL A 158 -13.59 -7.77 5.42
C VAL A 158 -13.68 -6.99 4.10
N TYR A 159 -12.59 -6.35 3.69
CA TYR A 159 -12.54 -5.56 2.45
C TYR A 159 -12.05 -6.35 1.23
N GLY A 160 -11.66 -7.61 1.41
CA GLY A 160 -11.06 -8.42 0.34
C GLY A 160 -9.67 -7.96 -0.08
N THR A 161 -8.99 -7.18 0.77
CA THR A 161 -7.62 -6.74 0.60
C THR A 161 -6.68 -7.90 0.94
N LYS A 162 -5.69 -8.16 0.09
CA LYS A 162 -4.70 -9.19 0.32
C LYS A 162 -3.67 -8.72 1.35
N SER A 163 -3.37 -9.56 2.33
CA SER A 163 -2.35 -9.25 3.33
C SER A 163 -0.99 -9.74 2.87
N VAL A 164 0.03 -8.89 3.06
CA VAL A 164 1.44 -9.16 2.76
C VAL A 164 2.21 -9.27 4.08
N PHE A 165 2.96 -10.37 4.21
CA PHE A 165 3.88 -10.60 5.32
C PHE A 165 5.19 -9.87 5.03
N VAL A 166 5.53 -8.85 5.81
CA VAL A 166 6.78 -8.10 5.64
C VAL A 166 7.84 -8.66 6.58
N LEU A 167 8.96 -9.10 6.00
CA LEU A 167 10.13 -9.59 6.73
C LEU A 167 11.22 -8.53 6.73
N THR A 168 11.63 -8.10 7.93
CA THR A 168 12.74 -7.15 8.12
C THR A 168 13.83 -7.76 8.98
N PRO A 169 15.10 -7.36 8.83
CA PRO A 169 16.17 -7.81 9.71
C PRO A 169 16.16 -7.04 11.04
N PHE A 170 14.98 -6.96 11.67
CA PHE A 170 14.83 -6.38 13.00
C PHE A 170 15.20 -7.40 14.06
N SER A 171 16.08 -6.97 14.97
CA SER A 171 16.32 -7.69 16.19
C SER A 171 15.18 -7.47 17.20
N GLU A 172 15.19 -8.18 18.33
CA GLU A 172 14.27 -7.97 19.45
C GLU A 172 14.26 -6.53 19.97
N ALA A 173 15.32 -5.76 19.71
CA ALA A 173 15.40 -4.34 20.04
C ALA A 173 14.64 -3.43 19.06
N GLY A 174 14.04 -3.98 17.98
CA GLY A 174 13.26 -3.24 16.99
C GLY A 174 14.11 -2.32 16.09
N THR A 175 15.38 -2.67 15.89
CA THR A 175 16.30 -1.91 15.02
C THR A 175 16.86 -2.80 13.91
N PHE A 176 17.13 -2.21 12.75
CA PHE A 176 17.82 -2.89 11.64
C PHE A 176 19.18 -3.41 12.08
N ASN A 177 19.45 -4.67 11.73
CA ASN A 177 20.70 -5.34 12.07
C ASN A 177 21.28 -6.08 10.86
N SER A 178 22.28 -5.49 10.22
CA SER A 178 22.96 -6.08 9.06
C SER A 178 23.59 -7.46 9.35
N ASN A 179 23.91 -7.77 10.61
CA ASN A 179 24.42 -9.09 10.97
C ASN A 179 23.35 -10.17 10.78
N LEU A 180 22.07 -9.86 11.01
CA LEU A 180 20.98 -10.80 10.76
C LEU A 180 20.87 -11.12 9.26
N VAL A 181 21.08 -10.12 8.39
CA VAL A 181 21.13 -10.35 6.93
C VAL A 181 22.26 -11.31 6.59
N THR A 182 23.48 -11.06 7.11
CA THR A 182 24.63 -11.94 6.88
C THR A 182 24.36 -13.37 7.35
N VAL A 183 23.81 -13.54 8.56
CA VAL A 183 23.50 -14.87 9.11
C VAL A 183 22.44 -15.59 8.27
N ALA A 184 21.33 -14.92 7.94
CA ALA A 184 20.26 -15.49 7.11
C ALA A 184 20.74 -15.84 5.69
N ALA A 185 21.64 -15.04 5.12
CA ALA A 185 22.16 -15.25 3.78
C ALA A 185 23.26 -16.33 3.70
N GLN A 186 24.14 -16.42 4.69
CA GLN A 186 25.34 -17.27 4.63
C GLN A 186 25.23 -18.57 5.43
N ASN A 187 24.36 -18.63 6.47
CA ASN A 187 24.20 -19.83 7.29
C ASN A 187 22.98 -20.63 6.80
N MET A 188 23.24 -21.76 6.17
CA MET A 188 22.20 -22.62 5.57
C MET A 188 21.20 -23.16 6.58
N GLU A 189 21.62 -23.51 7.80
CA GLU A 189 20.73 -24.04 8.85
C GLU A 189 19.76 -22.95 9.32
N VAL A 190 20.27 -21.75 9.58
CA VAL A 190 19.46 -20.58 9.95
C VAL A 190 18.50 -20.18 8.82
N GLN A 191 18.99 -20.21 7.58
CA GLN A 191 18.19 -19.91 6.40
C GLN A 191 16.99 -20.86 6.25
N GLU A 192 17.23 -22.17 6.34
CA GLU A 192 16.16 -23.17 6.23
C GLU A 192 15.16 -23.05 7.40
N ASN A 193 15.64 -22.82 8.64
CA ASN A 193 14.77 -22.59 9.78
C ASN A 193 13.90 -21.33 9.60
N LEU A 194 14.50 -20.22 9.12
CA LEU A 194 13.76 -18.98 8.84
C LEU A 194 12.69 -19.20 7.76
N ILE A 195 13.04 -19.86 6.66
CA ILE A 195 12.10 -20.14 5.56
C ILE A 195 10.94 -21.03 6.05
N ASP A 196 11.22 -22.05 6.86
CA ASP A 196 10.22 -22.94 7.43
C ASP A 196 9.28 -22.18 8.40
N ASN A 197 9.82 -21.26 9.20
CA ASN A 197 9.03 -20.42 10.10
C ASN A 197 8.13 -19.44 9.31
N ILE A 198 8.65 -18.81 8.25
CA ILE A 198 7.86 -17.97 7.35
C ILE A 198 6.74 -18.79 6.71
N GLN A 199 7.05 -19.96 6.14
CA GLN A 199 6.05 -20.82 5.50
C GLN A 199 4.91 -21.20 6.45
N ARG A 200 5.23 -21.64 7.66
CA ARG A 200 4.22 -21.96 8.69
C ARG A 200 3.35 -20.77 9.04
N THR A 201 3.95 -19.59 9.20
CA THR A 201 3.24 -18.37 9.60
C THR A 201 2.31 -17.90 8.49
N VAL A 202 2.78 -17.80 7.24
CA VAL A 202 1.95 -17.32 6.12
C VAL A 202 0.78 -18.26 5.84
N GLN A 203 0.98 -19.57 5.94
CA GLN A 203 -0.09 -20.55 5.76
C GLN A 203 -1.12 -20.48 6.89
N SER A 204 -0.67 -20.43 8.15
CA SER A 204 -1.58 -20.45 9.32
C SER A 204 -2.42 -19.18 9.44
N LYS A 205 -1.86 -18.04 9.04
CA LYS A 205 -2.52 -16.71 9.14
C LYS A 205 -3.20 -16.27 7.85
N GLY A 206 -2.95 -16.93 6.72
CA GLY A 206 -3.58 -16.64 5.43
C GLY A 206 -3.03 -15.42 4.73
N TYR A 207 -1.73 -15.18 4.84
CA TYR A 207 -1.04 -14.19 4.02
C TYR A 207 -1.00 -14.60 2.55
N SER A 208 -1.02 -13.64 1.65
CA SER A 208 -1.03 -13.85 0.19
C SER A 208 0.34 -13.67 -0.47
N GLU A 209 1.23 -12.96 0.21
CA GLU A 209 2.56 -12.58 -0.29
C GLU A 209 3.53 -12.45 0.87
N VAL A 210 4.82 -12.62 0.58
CA VAL A 210 5.93 -12.28 1.47
C VAL A 210 6.72 -11.16 0.82
N ASP A 211 6.94 -10.07 1.54
CA ASP A 211 7.82 -8.97 1.13
C ASP A 211 9.11 -9.01 1.95
N VAL A 212 10.25 -9.07 1.28
CA VAL A 212 11.58 -9.06 1.89
C VAL A 212 12.11 -7.64 1.88
N ASP A 213 12.07 -6.99 3.03
CA ASP A 213 12.51 -5.61 3.21
C ASP A 213 13.83 -5.59 4.00
N PHE A 214 14.90 -5.99 3.31
CA PHE A 214 16.26 -6.01 3.87
C PHE A 214 17.02 -4.78 3.41
N GLU A 215 17.27 -3.89 4.36
CA GLU A 215 18.11 -2.72 4.15
C GLU A 215 19.52 -2.92 4.70
N TYR A 216 20.44 -2.05 4.30
CA TYR A 216 21.82 -2.04 4.79
C TYR A 216 22.56 -3.36 4.57
N ILE A 217 22.34 -4.01 3.42
CA ILE A 217 23.01 -5.25 3.03
C ILE A 217 24.47 -4.94 2.71
N ARG A 218 25.38 -5.69 3.31
CA ARG A 218 26.80 -5.53 3.04
C ARG A 218 27.16 -5.98 1.62
N ALA A 219 28.15 -5.34 1.02
CA ALA A 219 28.59 -5.67 -0.34
C ALA A 219 29.00 -7.15 -0.49
N GLU A 220 29.64 -7.71 0.52
CA GLU A 220 30.03 -9.13 0.58
C GLU A 220 28.86 -10.10 0.66
N ASP A 221 27.69 -9.64 1.17
CA ASP A 221 26.49 -10.48 1.28
C ASP A 221 25.59 -10.44 0.02
N ARG A 222 25.91 -9.59 -0.96
CA ARG A 222 25.10 -9.31 -2.16
C ARG A 222 24.61 -10.58 -2.85
N LEU A 223 25.48 -11.54 -3.16
CA LEU A 223 25.10 -12.76 -3.86
C LEU A 223 24.40 -13.77 -2.95
N ALA A 224 24.82 -13.86 -1.69
CA ALA A 224 24.19 -14.72 -0.71
C ALA A 224 22.75 -14.28 -0.41
N HIS A 225 22.50 -12.97 -0.35
CA HIS A 225 21.16 -12.41 -0.22
C HIS A 225 20.27 -12.76 -1.43
N VAL A 226 20.78 -12.65 -2.65
CA VAL A 226 20.05 -13.07 -3.86
C VAL A 226 19.66 -14.54 -3.79
N GLU A 227 20.56 -15.39 -3.31
CA GLU A 227 20.31 -16.83 -3.20
C GLU A 227 19.27 -17.14 -2.10
N PHE A 228 19.31 -16.42 -0.97
CA PHE A 228 18.25 -16.48 0.05
C PHE A 228 16.87 -16.15 -0.55
N VAL A 229 16.77 -15.02 -1.24
CA VAL A 229 15.51 -14.60 -1.90
C VAL A 229 15.04 -15.66 -2.90
N ARG A 230 15.94 -16.21 -3.71
CA ARG A 230 15.60 -17.26 -4.69
C ARG A 230 15.02 -18.51 -4.03
N ARG A 231 15.62 -18.99 -2.94
CA ARG A 231 15.14 -20.16 -2.20
C ARG A 231 13.80 -19.89 -1.51
N LEU A 232 13.68 -18.72 -0.88
CA LEU A 232 12.42 -18.30 -0.28
C LEU A 232 11.31 -18.27 -1.34
N THR A 233 11.57 -17.64 -2.49
CA THR A 233 10.63 -17.57 -3.61
C THR A 233 10.23 -18.95 -4.11
N GLN A 234 11.17 -19.85 -4.31
CA GLN A 234 10.86 -21.22 -4.73
C GLN A 234 9.97 -21.95 -3.72
N ARG A 235 10.28 -21.81 -2.42
CA ARG A 235 9.51 -22.45 -1.35
C ARG A 235 8.11 -21.85 -1.24
N MET A 236 7.96 -20.55 -1.31
CA MET A 236 6.67 -19.86 -1.23
C MET A 236 5.80 -20.11 -2.46
N ASN A 237 6.39 -20.07 -3.66
CA ASN A 237 5.66 -20.36 -4.90
C ASN A 237 5.10 -21.80 -4.94
N ALA A 238 5.79 -22.77 -4.33
CA ALA A 238 5.32 -24.15 -4.23
C ALA A 238 4.00 -24.28 -3.44
N ILE A 239 3.66 -23.30 -2.61
CA ILE A 239 2.41 -23.24 -1.83
C ILE A 239 1.46 -22.12 -2.31
N GLY A 240 1.74 -21.49 -3.48
CA GLY A 240 0.90 -20.47 -4.08
C GLY A 240 1.06 -19.07 -3.50
N ILE A 241 2.12 -18.81 -2.72
CA ILE A 241 2.48 -17.50 -2.15
C ILE A 241 3.53 -16.84 -3.03
N THR A 242 3.34 -15.57 -3.37
CA THR A 242 4.34 -14.77 -4.10
C THR A 242 5.36 -14.12 -3.15
N VAL A 243 6.52 -13.74 -3.70
CA VAL A 243 7.57 -13.04 -2.97
C VAL A 243 7.92 -11.75 -3.69
N SER A 244 7.88 -10.63 -2.97
CA SER A 244 8.44 -9.34 -3.39
C SER A 244 9.71 -8.99 -2.62
N VAL A 245 10.47 -8.05 -3.15
CA VAL A 245 11.65 -7.50 -2.49
C VAL A 245 11.59 -5.98 -2.53
N ALA A 246 11.69 -5.33 -1.37
CA ALA A 246 11.81 -3.88 -1.28
C ALA A 246 13.26 -3.45 -1.57
N LEU A 247 13.43 -2.45 -2.42
CA LEU A 247 14.73 -2.00 -2.91
C LEU A 247 14.88 -0.49 -2.78
N ALA A 248 15.98 -0.05 -2.17
CA ALA A 248 16.38 1.36 -2.17
C ALA A 248 16.63 1.85 -3.62
N PRO A 249 16.16 3.05 -4.02
CA PRO A 249 16.30 3.54 -5.38
C PRO A 249 17.77 3.87 -5.70
N LYS A 250 18.28 3.32 -6.80
CA LYS A 250 19.67 3.53 -7.27
C LYS A 250 19.67 4.30 -8.59
N VAL A 251 20.67 5.15 -8.78
CA VAL A 251 20.89 5.87 -10.03
C VAL A 251 21.90 5.16 -10.96
N SER A 252 22.66 4.19 -10.42
CA SER A 252 23.56 3.33 -11.21
C SER A 252 23.75 1.98 -10.55
N ALA A 253 24.20 0.97 -11.31
CA ALA A 253 24.46 -0.37 -10.79
C ALA A 253 25.55 -0.36 -9.70
N ASP A 254 26.56 0.49 -9.86
CA ASP A 254 27.73 0.58 -8.99
C ASP A 254 27.67 1.76 -8.01
N GLN A 255 26.45 2.21 -7.67
CA GLN A 255 26.26 3.30 -6.72
C GLN A 255 26.89 2.92 -5.36
N PRO A 256 27.82 3.74 -4.84
CA PRO A 256 28.44 3.48 -3.55
C PRO A 256 27.51 3.81 -2.39
N GLY A 257 27.71 3.15 -1.26
CA GLY A 257 27.01 3.37 -0.01
C GLY A 257 26.32 2.12 0.52
N LEU A 258 26.19 2.07 1.84
CA LEU A 258 25.71 0.90 2.57
C LEU A 258 24.28 0.45 2.18
N LEU A 259 23.42 1.38 1.75
CA LEU A 259 22.07 1.09 1.23
C LEU A 259 22.09 0.47 -0.18
N TYR A 260 23.20 0.57 -0.90
CA TYR A 260 23.21 0.32 -2.35
C TYR A 260 24.13 -0.83 -2.78
N GLU A 261 25.30 -0.97 -2.16
CA GLU A 261 26.36 -1.89 -2.64
C GLU A 261 25.95 -3.36 -2.54
N GLY A 262 25.20 -3.74 -1.49
CA GLY A 262 24.68 -5.08 -1.30
C GLY A 262 23.44 -5.43 -2.13
N VAL A 263 22.92 -4.50 -2.93
CA VAL A 263 21.69 -4.68 -3.72
C VAL A 263 21.99 -4.88 -5.19
N ASP A 264 21.52 -5.98 -5.78
CA ASP A 264 21.61 -6.26 -7.22
C ASP A 264 20.21 -6.32 -7.83
N TYR A 265 19.78 -5.23 -8.51
CA TYR A 265 18.45 -5.12 -9.09
C TYR A 265 18.13 -6.23 -10.09
N ARG A 266 19.11 -6.57 -10.96
CA ARG A 266 18.89 -7.59 -11.99
C ARG A 266 18.72 -8.97 -11.35
N LEU A 267 19.63 -9.35 -10.47
CA LEU A 267 19.60 -10.68 -9.85
C LEU A 267 18.42 -10.84 -8.89
N LEU A 268 18.05 -9.80 -8.15
CA LEU A 268 16.87 -9.81 -7.27
C LEU A 268 15.56 -9.84 -8.08
N GLY A 269 15.48 -9.10 -9.20
CA GLY A 269 14.35 -9.18 -10.11
C GLY A 269 14.21 -10.54 -10.81
N GLU A 270 15.31 -11.30 -10.98
CA GLU A 270 15.30 -12.68 -11.48
C GLU A 270 14.95 -13.69 -10.37
N ALA A 271 15.19 -13.36 -9.11
CA ALA A 271 15.00 -14.25 -7.96
C ALA A 271 13.58 -14.15 -7.35
N ALA A 272 12.98 -12.96 -7.32
CA ALA A 272 11.66 -12.69 -6.77
C ALA A 272 10.56 -12.69 -7.83
N ASN A 273 9.27 -12.66 -7.42
CA ASN A 273 8.14 -12.51 -8.34
C ASN A 273 7.93 -11.04 -8.73
N SER A 274 8.26 -10.11 -7.83
CA SER A 274 8.14 -8.66 -8.04
C SER A 274 9.18 -7.91 -7.22
N VAL A 275 9.38 -6.64 -7.54
CA VAL A 275 10.22 -5.73 -6.76
C VAL A 275 9.43 -4.45 -6.46
N LEU A 276 9.62 -3.92 -5.26
CA LEU A 276 9.09 -2.64 -4.84
C LEU A 276 10.26 -1.65 -4.78
N LEU A 277 10.18 -0.56 -5.55
CA LEU A 277 11.18 0.50 -5.49
C LEU A 277 10.72 1.56 -4.50
N MET A 278 11.50 1.78 -3.44
CA MET A 278 11.21 2.75 -2.37
C MET A 278 11.50 4.19 -2.83
N THR A 279 10.74 4.68 -3.82
CA THR A 279 10.95 5.99 -4.46
C THR A 279 10.22 7.14 -3.75
N TYR A 280 9.93 7.01 -2.46
CA TYR A 280 9.09 7.95 -1.73
C TYR A 280 9.88 8.88 -0.82
N GLU A 281 10.94 8.77 -0.31
CA GLU A 281 11.69 9.72 0.53
C GLU A 281 12.28 10.89 -0.28
N TRP A 282 11.40 11.67 -0.90
CA TRP A 282 11.78 12.78 -1.78
C TRP A 282 12.51 13.93 -1.07
N GLY A 283 12.26 14.10 0.22
CA GLY A 283 12.87 15.12 1.05
C GLY A 283 13.24 14.61 2.42
N TYR A 284 14.34 15.05 2.93
CA TYR A 284 14.80 14.76 4.29
C TYR A 284 14.69 16.02 5.16
N THR A 285 14.24 15.86 6.41
CA THR A 285 13.93 16.96 7.34
C THR A 285 15.07 17.96 7.53
N TYR A 286 16.30 17.53 7.39
CA TYR A 286 17.50 18.37 7.57
C TYR A 286 18.19 18.78 6.27
N ASN A 287 17.69 18.32 5.13
CA ASN A 287 18.16 18.79 3.82
C ASN A 287 17.12 19.75 3.24
N HIS A 288 17.56 20.93 2.81
CA HIS A 288 16.71 21.77 1.99
C HIS A 288 16.37 21.00 0.72
N SER A 289 15.18 20.45 0.66
CA SER A 289 14.62 19.86 -0.55
C SER A 289 14.53 20.96 -1.58
N GLY A 290 15.50 21.02 -2.46
CA GLY A 290 15.38 21.83 -3.64
C GLY A 290 14.31 21.21 -4.52
N CYS A 291 13.04 21.57 -4.33
CA CYS A 291 12.08 21.54 -5.41
C CYS A 291 12.60 22.49 -6.48
N ARG A 292 13.29 21.97 -7.48
CA ARG A 292 13.62 22.68 -8.72
C ARG A 292 12.74 22.15 -9.83
#